data_b0401d1435cebf305fccddbfd53c47fd
#
_entry.id   b0401d1435cebf305fccddbfd53c47fd
#
_cell.length_a   1.000
_cell.length_b   1.000
_cell.length_c   1.000
_cell.angle_alpha   90.00
_cell.angle_beta   90.00
_cell.angle_gamma   90.00
#
_symmetry.space_group_name_H-M   'P 1'
#
loop_
_entity.id
_entity.type
_entity.pdbx_description
1 polymer ?
#
loop_
_entity_poly.entity_id
_entity_poly.type
_entity_poly.pdbx_seq_one_letter_code
_entity_poly.pdbx_strand_id
1 'polypeptide(L)'
;MNSRILIIEDDRYLSQGLLELMGKNGYAAQAADCVASAQAALKDTPFDLLILDVTLPDGNGVTFCQELRASGNRAPILFLTARDEEFDIVRGLDAGGNDYVTKPFRIQELLSRIRVLLRRDGELPFRAGSLEIHRSRMSVTRDGTALPLTPTEFRLL
;
A
#
# COMPACT_ATOMS: atom_id res chain seq x y z
N MET A 1 14.97 13.44 1.72
CA MET A 1 15.17 12.21 0.96
C MET A 1 13.88 11.75 0.33
N ASN A 2 13.97 11.28 -0.89
CA ASN A 2 12.79 10.78 -1.56
C ASN A 2 12.45 9.39 -1.08
N SER A 3 11.18 9.17 -0.82
CA SER A 3 10.71 7.83 -0.52
C SER A 3 10.79 6.97 -1.76
N ARG A 4 11.09 5.70 -1.56
CA ARG A 4 11.19 4.74 -2.65
C ARG A 4 9.95 3.89 -2.69
N ILE A 5 9.35 3.80 -3.85
CA ILE A 5 8.10 3.07 -4.04
C ILE A 5 8.30 2.03 -5.13
N LEU A 6 7.92 0.79 -4.82
CA LEU A 6 7.93 -0.28 -5.79
C LEU A 6 6.50 -0.52 -6.27
N ILE A 7 6.30 -0.44 -7.57
CA ILE A 7 5.00 -0.63 -8.19
C ILE A 7 4.99 -2.00 -8.85
N ILE A 8 4.14 -2.89 -8.38
CA ILE A 8 4.08 -4.26 -8.88
C ILE A 8 2.76 -4.41 -9.61
N GLU A 9 2.83 -4.27 -10.92
CA GLU A 9 1.67 -4.21 -11.79
C GLU A 9 2.06 -4.65 -13.19
N ASP A 10 1.32 -5.59 -13.76
CA ASP A 10 1.63 -6.12 -15.08
C ASP A 10 1.04 -5.31 -16.24
N ASP A 11 0.08 -4.44 -15.97
CA ASP A 11 -0.47 -3.55 -16.99
C ASP A 11 0.54 -2.43 -17.25
N ARG A 12 1.10 -2.41 -18.43
CA ARG A 12 2.14 -1.45 -18.79
C ARG A 12 1.68 -0.01 -18.74
N TYR A 13 0.49 0.25 -19.24
CA TYR A 13 -0.02 1.61 -19.24
C TYR A 13 -0.22 2.13 -17.83
N LEU A 14 -0.79 1.31 -16.99
CA LEU A 14 -1.00 1.69 -15.60
C LEU A 14 0.32 1.88 -14.88
N SER A 15 1.24 0.95 -15.05
CA SER A 15 2.54 1.00 -14.41
C SER A 15 3.32 2.24 -14.85
N GLN A 16 3.33 2.56 -16.15
CA GLN A 16 4.00 3.74 -16.66
C GLN A 16 3.37 5.02 -16.11
N GLY A 17 2.06 5.07 -16.09
CA GLY A 17 1.35 6.22 -15.55
C GLY A 17 1.65 6.43 -14.09
N LEU A 18 1.72 5.34 -13.33
CA LEU A 18 2.04 5.43 -11.91
C LEU A 18 3.48 5.88 -11.69
N LEU A 19 4.42 5.40 -12.51
CA LEU A 19 5.80 5.85 -12.42
C LEU A 19 5.91 7.36 -12.63
N GLU A 20 5.24 7.87 -13.65
CA GLU A 20 5.25 9.29 -13.92
C GLU A 20 4.62 10.08 -12.78
N LEU A 21 3.50 9.60 -12.28
CA LEU A 21 2.79 10.26 -11.19
C LEU A 21 3.65 10.32 -9.94
N MET A 22 4.31 9.23 -9.61
CA MET A 22 5.17 9.20 -8.43
C MET A 22 6.33 10.16 -8.60
N GLY A 23 6.96 10.18 -9.76
CA GLY A 23 8.07 11.09 -10.02
C GLY A 23 7.66 12.54 -9.89
N LYS A 24 6.49 12.90 -10.38
CA LYS A 24 5.98 14.27 -10.27
C LYS A 24 5.74 14.69 -8.84
N ASN A 25 5.54 13.73 -7.97
CA ASN A 25 5.28 14.00 -6.56
C ASN A 25 6.50 13.80 -5.68
N GLY A 26 7.68 13.67 -6.27
CA GLY A 26 8.92 13.64 -5.53
C GLY A 26 9.31 12.25 -5.01
N TYR A 27 8.68 11.21 -5.48
CA TYR A 27 9.02 9.85 -5.06
C TYR A 27 9.95 9.19 -6.08
N ALA A 28 10.84 8.35 -5.58
CA ALA A 28 11.66 7.52 -6.45
C ALA A 28 10.92 6.20 -6.66
N ALA A 29 10.47 5.95 -7.86
CA ALA A 29 9.62 4.80 -8.13
C ALA A 29 10.28 3.84 -9.12
N GLN A 30 10.02 2.56 -8.91
CA GLN A 30 10.48 1.49 -9.80
C GLN A 30 9.31 0.56 -10.04
N ALA A 31 9.23 -0.04 -11.22
CA ALA A 31 8.15 -0.94 -11.56
C ALA A 31 8.66 -2.37 -11.71
N ALA A 32 7.82 -3.29 -11.31
CA ALA A 32 8.00 -4.72 -11.53
C ALA A 32 6.71 -5.25 -12.11
N ASP A 33 6.80 -6.15 -13.07
CA ASP A 33 5.61 -6.62 -13.78
C ASP A 33 5.12 -7.99 -13.31
N CYS A 34 5.81 -8.58 -12.35
CA CYS A 34 5.45 -9.89 -11.84
C CYS A 34 6.09 -10.10 -10.48
N VAL A 35 5.71 -11.19 -9.82
CA VAL A 35 6.25 -11.52 -8.51
C VAL A 35 7.76 -11.71 -8.57
N ALA A 36 8.25 -12.42 -9.57
CA ALA A 36 9.68 -12.70 -9.69
C ALA A 36 10.50 -11.43 -9.80
N SER A 37 10.08 -10.49 -10.64
CA SER A 37 10.82 -9.24 -10.79
C SER A 37 10.71 -8.37 -9.54
N ALA A 38 9.59 -8.44 -8.84
CA ALA A 38 9.44 -7.73 -7.57
C ALA A 38 10.38 -8.28 -6.51
N GLN A 39 10.51 -9.59 -6.44
CA GLN A 39 11.42 -10.22 -5.49
C GLN A 39 12.86 -9.80 -5.77
N ALA A 40 13.24 -9.76 -7.04
CA ALA A 40 14.58 -9.34 -7.42
C ALA A 40 14.84 -7.88 -7.00
N ALA A 41 13.87 -7.01 -7.24
CA ALA A 41 14.01 -5.61 -6.87
C ALA A 41 14.16 -5.44 -5.37
N LEU A 42 13.39 -6.20 -4.59
CA LEU A 42 13.42 -6.11 -3.14
C LEU A 42 14.73 -6.62 -2.54
N LYS A 43 15.41 -7.52 -3.24
CA LYS A 43 16.73 -7.98 -2.78
C LYS A 43 17.78 -6.90 -2.92
N ASP A 44 17.68 -6.09 -3.96
CA ASP A 44 18.68 -5.09 -4.26
C ASP A 44 18.48 -3.79 -3.51
N THR A 45 17.25 -3.45 -3.21
CA THR A 45 16.91 -2.11 -2.72
C THR A 45 15.79 -2.19 -1.69
N PRO A 46 15.92 -1.50 -0.57
CA PRO A 46 14.78 -1.37 0.34
C PRO A 46 13.79 -0.35 -0.23
N PHE A 47 12.53 -0.62 -0.04
CA PHE A 47 11.46 0.28 -0.47
C PHE A 47 10.65 0.73 0.74
N ASP A 48 10.12 1.94 0.65
CA ASP A 48 9.33 2.54 1.71
C ASP A 48 7.85 2.22 1.57
N LEU A 49 7.44 1.80 0.38
CA LEU A 49 6.06 1.47 0.10
C LEU A 49 6.00 0.56 -1.11
N LEU A 50 5.11 -0.42 -1.07
CA LEU A 50 4.80 -1.24 -2.23
C LEU A 50 3.37 -0.97 -2.68
N ILE A 51 3.20 -0.74 -3.97
CA ILE A 51 1.88 -0.69 -4.60
C ILE A 51 1.76 -2.00 -5.35
N LEU A 52 0.83 -2.84 -4.93
CA LEU A 52 0.80 -4.25 -5.32
C LEU A 52 -0.55 -4.63 -5.89
N ASP A 53 -0.54 -5.04 -7.15
CA ASP A 53 -1.75 -5.57 -7.76
C ASP A 53 -2.07 -6.93 -7.16
N VAL A 54 -3.33 -7.18 -6.92
CA VAL A 54 -3.77 -8.48 -6.40
C VAL A 54 -3.55 -9.58 -7.43
N THR A 55 -3.79 -9.29 -8.70
CA THR A 55 -3.67 -10.31 -9.75
C THR A 55 -2.42 -10.07 -10.57
N LEU A 56 -1.51 -11.02 -10.55
CA LEU A 56 -0.25 -10.95 -11.29
C LEU A 56 -0.10 -12.19 -12.16
N PRO A 57 0.70 -12.10 -13.24
CA PRO A 57 0.81 -13.21 -14.17
C PRO A 57 1.42 -14.48 -13.57
N ASP A 58 2.29 -14.33 -12.59
CA ASP A 58 2.98 -15.47 -11.99
C ASP A 58 2.61 -15.68 -10.53
N GLY A 59 1.51 -15.07 -10.07
CA GLY A 59 1.10 -15.28 -8.70
C GLY A 59 -0.01 -14.34 -8.27
N ASN A 60 -0.27 -14.41 -7.00
CA ASN A 60 -1.32 -13.62 -6.38
C ASN A 60 -0.69 -12.63 -5.42
N GLY A 61 -1.09 -11.35 -5.49
CA GLY A 61 -0.54 -10.32 -4.64
C GLY A 61 -0.77 -10.57 -3.16
N VAL A 62 -1.90 -11.19 -2.81
CA VAL A 62 -2.18 -11.50 -1.41
C VAL A 62 -1.16 -12.51 -0.88
N THR A 63 -0.90 -13.56 -1.66
CA THR A 63 0.10 -14.56 -1.29
C THR A 63 1.47 -13.92 -1.18
N PHE A 64 1.82 -13.06 -2.12
CA PHE A 64 3.10 -12.37 -2.09
C PHE A 64 3.23 -11.51 -0.83
N CYS A 65 2.17 -10.84 -0.44
CA CYS A 65 2.14 -10.06 0.79
C CYS A 65 2.41 -10.95 2.00
N GLN A 66 1.77 -12.11 2.06
CA GLN A 66 1.99 -13.06 3.14
C GLN A 66 3.45 -13.48 3.21
N GLU A 67 4.04 -13.77 2.07
CA GLU A 67 5.44 -14.19 2.00
C GLU A 67 6.38 -13.08 2.46
N LEU A 68 6.09 -11.85 2.07
CA LEU A 68 6.90 -10.71 2.51
C LEU A 68 6.86 -10.53 4.02
N ARG A 69 5.66 -10.64 4.59
CA ARG A 69 5.52 -10.50 6.04
C ARG A 69 6.24 -11.64 6.77
N ALA A 70 6.13 -12.85 6.24
CA ALA A 70 6.81 -14.00 6.82
C ALA A 70 8.33 -13.84 6.77
N SER A 71 8.85 -13.16 5.77
CA SER A 71 10.29 -12.95 5.65
C SER A 71 10.79 -11.77 6.47
N GLY A 72 9.91 -11.07 7.14
CA GLY A 72 10.29 -9.94 7.98
C GLY A 72 10.20 -8.58 7.31
N ASN A 73 9.78 -8.52 6.07
CA ASN A 73 9.61 -7.25 5.39
C ASN A 73 8.39 -6.53 5.93
N ARG A 74 8.59 -5.30 6.38
CA ARG A 74 7.54 -4.51 7.04
C ARG A 74 7.11 -3.30 6.22
N ALA A 75 7.56 -3.17 4.99
CA ALA A 75 7.17 -2.04 4.16
C ALA A 75 5.65 -2.00 4.01
N PRO A 76 5.04 -0.82 4.10
CA PRO A 76 3.60 -0.70 3.87
C PRO A 76 3.23 -1.20 2.49
N ILE A 77 2.10 -1.86 2.39
CA ILE A 77 1.60 -2.41 1.13
C ILE A 77 0.23 -1.83 0.85
N LEU A 78 0.12 -1.17 -0.29
CA LEU A 78 -1.13 -0.65 -0.81
C LEU A 78 -1.56 -1.52 -1.97
N PHE A 79 -2.68 -2.20 -1.82
CA PHE A 79 -3.17 -3.07 -2.88
C PHE A 79 -3.90 -2.28 -3.96
N LEU A 80 -3.67 -2.66 -5.21
CA LEU A 80 -4.52 -2.25 -6.31
C LEU A 80 -5.41 -3.44 -6.65
N THR A 81 -6.71 -3.20 -6.75
CA THR A 81 -7.61 -4.32 -6.95
C THR A 81 -8.77 -3.90 -7.84
N ALA A 82 -9.30 -4.84 -8.61
CA ALA A 82 -10.48 -4.58 -9.39
C ALA A 82 -11.68 -4.47 -8.44
N ARG A 83 -12.68 -3.72 -8.88
CA ARG A 83 -13.83 -3.44 -8.05
C ARG A 83 -14.57 -4.70 -7.62
N ASP A 84 -14.53 -5.72 -8.42
CA ASP A 84 -15.24 -6.97 -8.13
C ASP A 84 -14.41 -7.95 -7.32
N GLU A 85 -13.25 -7.55 -6.84
CA GLU A 85 -12.38 -8.42 -6.05
C GLU A 85 -12.46 -8.09 -4.56
N GLU A 86 -13.64 -7.74 -4.09
CA GLU A 86 -13.82 -7.36 -2.71
C GLU A 86 -13.37 -8.43 -1.72
N PHE A 87 -13.60 -9.69 -2.07
CA PHE A 87 -13.17 -10.79 -1.22
C PHE A 87 -11.66 -10.81 -1.06
N ASP A 88 -10.94 -10.52 -2.15
CA ASP A 88 -9.49 -10.49 -2.10
C ASP A 88 -8.97 -9.31 -1.30
N ILE A 89 -9.74 -8.22 -1.24
CA ILE A 89 -9.38 -7.07 -0.43
C ILE A 89 -9.28 -7.47 1.04
N VAL A 90 -10.29 -8.16 1.53
CA VAL A 90 -10.32 -8.59 2.94
C VAL A 90 -9.16 -9.53 3.20
N ARG A 91 -8.94 -10.49 2.32
CA ARG A 91 -7.83 -11.44 2.46
C ARG A 91 -6.49 -10.74 2.45
N GLY A 92 -6.34 -9.74 1.58
CA GLY A 92 -5.10 -9.00 1.48
C GLY A 92 -4.78 -8.23 2.75
N LEU A 93 -5.78 -7.59 3.32
CA LEU A 93 -5.58 -6.83 4.54
C LEU A 93 -5.29 -7.76 5.71
N ASP A 94 -5.96 -8.91 5.76
CA ASP A 94 -5.68 -9.92 6.78
C ASP A 94 -4.28 -10.51 6.63
N ALA A 95 -3.77 -10.54 5.41
CA ALA A 95 -2.43 -11.05 5.14
C ALA A 95 -1.32 -10.07 5.53
N GLY A 96 -1.67 -8.85 5.91
CA GLY A 96 -0.69 -7.86 6.33
C GLY A 96 -0.61 -6.63 5.45
N GLY A 97 -1.54 -6.49 4.49
CA GLY A 97 -1.63 -5.26 3.70
C GLY A 97 -2.13 -4.11 4.55
N ASN A 98 -1.80 -2.90 4.15
CA ASN A 98 -2.09 -1.72 4.94
C ASN A 98 -3.28 -0.92 4.41
N ASP A 99 -3.56 -1.01 3.13
CA ASP A 99 -4.68 -0.29 2.54
C ASP A 99 -4.94 -0.85 1.14
N TYR A 100 -5.95 -0.35 0.48
CA TYR A 100 -6.22 -0.73 -0.89
C TYR A 100 -6.90 0.41 -1.64
N VAL A 101 -6.81 0.35 -2.97
CA VAL A 101 -7.49 1.25 -3.87
C VAL A 101 -8.09 0.40 -4.98
N THR A 102 -9.35 0.64 -5.29
CA THR A 102 -10.01 -0.10 -6.37
C THR A 102 -9.78 0.60 -7.71
N LYS A 103 -9.64 -0.21 -8.76
CA LYS A 103 -9.53 0.30 -10.12
C LYS A 103 -10.92 0.45 -10.72
N PRO A 104 -11.21 1.50 -11.43
CA PRO A 104 -10.39 2.69 -11.63
C PRO A 104 -10.37 3.55 -10.37
N PHE A 105 -9.26 4.22 -10.13
CA PHE A 105 -9.11 5.02 -8.93
C PHE A 105 -8.94 6.49 -9.31
N ARG A 106 -9.15 7.34 -8.32
CA ARG A 106 -8.90 8.78 -8.48
C ARG A 106 -7.47 9.06 -8.05
N ILE A 107 -6.79 9.88 -8.84
CA ILE A 107 -5.39 10.19 -8.58
C ILE A 107 -5.21 10.81 -7.20
N GLN A 108 -6.07 11.73 -6.81
CA GLN A 108 -5.94 12.39 -5.53
C GLN A 108 -6.15 11.43 -4.36
N GLU A 109 -7.06 10.48 -4.53
CA GLU A 109 -7.27 9.46 -3.52
C GLU A 109 -6.03 8.59 -3.35
N LEU A 110 -5.46 8.15 -4.46
CA LEU A 110 -4.26 7.32 -4.43
C LEU A 110 -3.12 8.07 -3.74
N LEU A 111 -2.88 9.31 -4.15
CA LEU A 111 -1.79 10.10 -3.56
C LEU A 111 -1.99 10.34 -2.08
N SER A 112 -3.23 10.57 -1.68
CA SER A 112 -3.53 10.78 -0.26
C SER A 112 -3.21 9.54 0.56
N ARG A 113 -3.59 8.36 0.06
CA ARG A 113 -3.31 7.11 0.77
C ARG A 113 -1.82 6.83 0.84
N ILE A 114 -1.10 7.13 -0.23
CA ILE A 114 0.35 6.97 -0.26
C ILE A 114 0.99 7.87 0.80
N ARG A 115 0.57 9.12 0.89
CA ARG A 115 1.12 10.04 1.88
C ARG A 115 0.91 9.53 3.30
N VAL A 116 -0.28 9.01 3.56
CA VAL A 116 -0.58 8.48 4.89
C VAL A 116 0.31 7.28 5.21
N LEU A 117 0.47 6.37 4.25
CA LEU A 117 1.25 5.17 4.48
C LEU A 117 2.74 5.45 4.61
N LEU A 118 3.22 6.53 4.01
CA LEU A 118 4.63 6.89 4.09
C LEU A 118 4.99 7.67 5.35
N ARG A 119 4.01 8.07 6.14
CA ARG A 119 4.31 8.74 7.39
C ARG A 119 4.95 7.76 8.35
N ARG A 120 5.96 8.25 9.06
CA ARG A 120 6.63 7.45 10.06
C ARG A 120 6.11 7.79 11.44
N ASP A 121 6.23 6.84 12.33
CA ASP A 121 5.90 7.10 13.72
C ASP A 121 6.81 8.21 14.20
N GLY A 122 6.23 9.19 14.86
CA GLY A 122 6.98 10.35 15.31
C GLY A 122 6.98 11.50 14.35
N GLU A 123 6.63 11.27 13.10
CA GLU A 123 6.50 12.36 12.13
C GLU A 123 5.15 13.03 12.24
N LEU A 124 4.24 12.42 12.90
CA LEU A 124 2.92 12.99 13.06
C LEU A 124 2.96 14.00 14.17
N PRO A 125 3.00 15.27 13.85
CA PRO A 125 3.00 16.28 14.89
C PRO A 125 1.64 16.43 15.49
N PHE A 126 0.66 15.84 14.93
CA PHE A 126 -0.69 16.05 15.35
C PHE A 126 -1.30 14.74 15.78
N ARG A 127 -2.26 14.89 16.61
CA ARG A 127 -3.12 13.79 17.00
C ARG A 127 -4.47 13.92 16.36
N ALA A 128 -4.64 14.91 15.54
CA ALA A 128 -5.92 15.20 14.91
C ALA A 128 -7.02 15.23 15.97
N GLY A 129 -6.79 16.02 16.96
CA GLY A 129 -7.71 16.03 18.08
C GLY A 129 -7.64 14.69 18.80
N SER A 130 -8.73 14.00 18.85
CA SER A 130 -8.81 12.75 19.57
C SER A 130 -8.49 11.54 18.70
N LEU A 131 -8.13 11.75 17.46
CA LEU A 131 -7.93 10.65 16.52
C LEU A 131 -6.47 10.30 16.43
N GLU A 132 -6.17 9.03 16.60
CA GLU A 132 -4.84 8.50 16.39
C GLU A 132 -4.92 7.39 15.37
N ILE A 133 -4.00 7.41 14.43
CA ILE A 133 -3.96 6.45 13.35
C ILE A 133 -2.76 5.55 13.56
N HIS A 134 -3.02 4.27 13.69
CA HIS A 134 -1.97 3.28 13.86
C HIS A 134 -1.62 2.71 12.51
N ARG A 135 -0.59 3.23 11.91
CA ARG A 135 -0.24 2.93 10.54
C ARG A 135 0.22 1.50 10.30
N SER A 136 0.78 0.90 11.31
CA SER A 136 1.22 -0.49 11.18
C SER A 136 0.08 -1.49 11.31
N ARG A 137 -1.08 -1.01 11.65
CA ARG A 137 -2.28 -1.83 11.79
C ARG A 137 -3.40 -1.05 11.18
N MET A 138 -4.24 -1.70 10.49
CA MET A 138 -5.40 -1.03 9.90
C MET A 138 -6.41 -0.72 10.98
N SER A 139 -6.03 0.13 11.91
CA SER A 139 -6.90 0.50 13.01
C SER A 139 -6.74 1.97 13.30
N VAL A 140 -7.76 2.54 13.87
CA VAL A 140 -7.81 3.93 14.25
C VAL A 140 -8.28 4.00 15.69
N THR A 141 -7.61 4.84 16.48
CA THR A 141 -8.11 5.11 17.81
C THR A 141 -8.71 6.50 17.82
N ARG A 142 -9.77 6.65 18.53
CA ARG A 142 -10.42 7.93 18.73
C ARG A 142 -10.62 8.11 20.21
N ASP A 143 -10.13 9.21 20.74
CA ASP A 143 -10.18 9.46 22.18
C ASP A 143 -9.49 8.35 22.94
N GLY A 144 -8.46 7.77 22.34
CA GLY A 144 -7.72 6.71 23.00
C GLY A 144 -8.38 5.36 22.90
N THR A 145 -9.51 5.27 22.27
CA THR A 145 -10.23 4.01 22.14
C THR A 145 -10.03 3.46 20.75
N ALA A 146 -9.55 2.26 20.65
CA ALA A 146 -9.40 1.62 19.35
C ALA A 146 -10.77 1.40 18.76
N LEU A 147 -10.93 1.86 17.54
CA LEU A 147 -12.18 1.68 16.83
C LEU A 147 -12.08 0.37 16.06
N PRO A 148 -13.05 -0.53 16.24
CA PRO A 148 -13.02 -1.80 15.54
C PRO A 148 -13.49 -1.62 14.11
N LEU A 149 -12.78 -0.81 13.37
CA LEU A 149 -13.16 -0.50 12.00
C LEU A 149 -12.75 -1.61 11.07
N THR A 150 -13.64 -1.92 10.16
CA THR A 150 -13.22 -2.71 9.02
C THR A 150 -12.24 -1.86 8.22
N PRO A 151 -11.44 -2.47 7.37
CA PRO A 151 -10.55 -1.68 6.53
C PRO A 151 -11.29 -0.60 5.74
N THR A 152 -12.51 -0.87 5.33
CA THR A 152 -13.29 0.12 4.62
C THR A 152 -13.63 1.31 5.51
N GLU A 153 -14.07 1.05 6.72
CA GLU A 153 -14.42 2.10 7.65
C GLU A 153 -13.19 2.88 8.08
N PHE A 154 -12.08 2.19 8.22
CA PHE A 154 -10.84 2.85 8.60
C PHE A 154 -10.51 4.00 7.67
N ARG A 155 -10.70 3.80 6.39
CA ARG A 155 -10.32 4.82 5.42
C ARG A 155 -11.27 6.01 5.38
N LEU A 156 -12.41 5.88 5.97
CA LEU A 156 -13.34 6.98 6.04
C LEU A 156 -12.95 8.00 7.10
N LEU A 157 -12.00 7.65 7.90
CA LEU A 157 -11.53 8.53 8.97
C LEU A 157 -10.26 9.29 8.57
#